data_9fabaff67d3d00464272efa6138dd053
#
_entry.id   9fabaff67d3d00464272efa6138dd053
#
_cell.length_a   1.000
_cell.length_b   1.000
_cell.length_c   1.000
_cell.angle_alpha   90.00
_cell.angle_beta   90.00
_cell.angle_gamma   90.00
#
_symmetry.space_group_name_H-M   'P 1'
#
loop_
_entity.id
_entity.type
_entity.pdbx_description
1 polymer ?
#
loop_
_entity_poly.entity_id
_entity_poly.type
_entity_poly.pdbx_seq_one_letter_code
_entity_poly.pdbx_strand_id
1 'polypeptide(L)'
;MILPGREKRSTISGLAAYIASMPQVIDMLQMGYPSDSVRKDLDSLCSNTANLNVALICDKNGLRFYHTDRNTTGETVTDGDEAAALAGSPPYITIGYGSLGTQRRAFHSIQDDSGAIIGYVMASVFTAHLSDSQKSIMALYLTVLA
;
A
#
# COMPACT_ATOMS: atom_id res chain seq x y z
N MET A 1 27.32 5.47 -1.55
CA MET A 1 27.10 4.53 -0.44
C MET A 1 25.63 4.58 -0.03
N ILE A 2 24.96 3.43 0.02
CA ILE A 2 23.56 3.36 0.43
C ILE A 2 23.50 3.03 1.91
N LEU A 3 22.82 3.89 2.68
CA LEU A 3 22.63 3.68 4.11
C LEU A 3 21.56 2.59 4.34
N PRO A 4 21.72 1.70 5.34
CA PRO A 4 20.77 0.60 5.58
C PRO A 4 19.32 1.05 5.73
N GLY A 5 19.06 2.18 6.40
CA GLY A 5 17.71 2.73 6.54
C GLY A 5 17.11 3.22 5.23
N ARG A 6 17.97 3.58 4.27
CA ARG A 6 17.55 4.03 2.95
C ARG A 6 17.11 2.86 2.07
N GLU A 7 17.75 1.70 2.21
CA GLU A 7 17.34 0.50 1.49
C GLU A 7 15.95 0.04 1.88
N LYS A 8 15.61 0.07 3.17
CA LYS A 8 14.28 -0.29 3.65
C LYS A 8 13.19 0.66 3.13
N ARG A 9 13.50 1.94 3.05
CA ARG A 9 12.57 2.92 2.44
C ARG A 9 12.38 2.65 0.96
N SER A 10 13.48 2.32 0.27
CA SER A 10 13.46 2.04 -1.17
C SER A 10 12.58 0.85 -1.51
N THR A 11 12.46 -0.15 -0.62
CA THR A 11 11.68 -1.35 -0.90
C THR A 11 10.19 -1.05 -1.09
N ILE A 12 9.55 -0.38 -0.13
CA ILE A 12 8.11 -0.09 -0.26
C ILE A 12 7.86 1.03 -1.28
N SER A 13 8.73 2.03 -1.34
CA SER A 13 8.64 3.08 -2.35
C SER A 13 8.85 2.52 -3.75
N GLY A 14 9.82 1.63 -3.91
CA GLY A 14 10.07 0.96 -5.19
C GLY A 14 8.91 0.05 -5.60
N LEU A 15 8.32 -0.68 -4.65
CA LEU A 15 7.15 -1.51 -4.92
C LEU A 15 5.96 -0.67 -5.37
N ALA A 16 5.68 0.42 -4.65
CA ALA A 16 4.58 1.31 -5.00
C ALA A 16 4.78 1.92 -6.40
N ALA A 17 6.00 2.37 -6.70
CA ALA A 17 6.33 2.91 -8.01
C ALA A 17 6.19 1.86 -9.12
N TYR A 18 6.66 0.64 -8.87
CA TYR A 18 6.55 -0.45 -9.84
C TYR A 18 5.10 -0.77 -10.15
N ILE A 19 4.26 -0.92 -9.12
CA ILE A 19 2.83 -1.22 -9.30
C ILE A 19 2.15 -0.07 -10.03
N ALA A 20 2.46 1.18 -9.68
CA ALA A 20 1.86 2.36 -10.30
C ALA A 20 2.19 2.48 -11.79
N SER A 21 3.28 1.88 -12.24
CA SER A 21 3.72 1.92 -13.64
C SER A 21 3.28 0.71 -14.45
N MET A 22 2.66 -0.30 -13.84
CA MET A 22 2.22 -1.51 -14.53
C MET A 22 1.09 -1.19 -15.51
N PRO A 23 1.27 -1.48 -16.81
CA PRO A 23 0.21 -1.20 -17.80
C PRO A 23 -1.11 -1.85 -17.46
N GLN A 24 -1.09 -3.07 -16.96
CA GLN A 24 -2.33 -3.79 -16.58
C GLN A 24 -3.05 -3.15 -15.40
N VAL A 25 -2.35 -2.48 -14.50
CA VAL A 25 -2.97 -1.71 -13.41
C VAL A 25 -3.66 -0.47 -13.95
N ILE A 26 -2.99 0.25 -14.83
CA ILE A 26 -3.55 1.44 -15.47
C ILE A 26 -4.80 1.05 -16.27
N ASP A 27 -4.72 -0.01 -17.05
CA ASP A 27 -5.86 -0.49 -17.84
C ASP A 27 -7.04 -0.88 -16.95
N MET A 28 -6.77 -1.57 -15.84
CA MET A 28 -7.80 -1.97 -14.89
C MET A 28 -8.56 -0.75 -14.35
N LEU A 29 -7.83 0.29 -13.93
CA LEU A 29 -8.45 1.52 -13.43
C LEU A 29 -9.25 2.25 -14.51
N GLN A 30 -8.74 2.26 -15.74
CA GLN A 30 -9.45 2.88 -16.86
C GLN A 30 -10.72 2.12 -17.24
N MET A 31 -10.70 0.79 -17.13
CA MET A 31 -11.88 -0.02 -17.37
C MET A 31 -12.93 0.11 -16.26
N GLY A 32 -12.52 0.50 -15.07
CA GLY A 32 -13.43 0.85 -13.99
C GLY A 32 -13.89 -0.29 -13.08
N TYR A 33 -13.28 -1.47 -13.20
CA TYR A 33 -13.62 -2.59 -12.31
C TYR A 33 -12.39 -3.48 -12.05
N PRO A 34 -12.35 -4.17 -10.88
CA PRO A 34 -11.24 -5.05 -10.53
C PRO A 34 -11.06 -6.19 -11.53
N SER A 35 -9.80 -6.57 -11.80
CA SER A 35 -9.44 -7.65 -12.70
C SER A 35 -8.83 -8.81 -11.91
N ASP A 36 -9.34 -10.03 -12.11
CA ASP A 36 -8.82 -11.22 -11.45
C ASP A 36 -7.40 -11.56 -11.90
N SER A 37 -7.07 -11.35 -13.17
CA SER A 37 -5.72 -11.64 -13.66
C SER A 37 -4.71 -10.67 -13.08
N VAL A 38 -5.06 -9.39 -12.96
CA VAL A 38 -4.22 -8.39 -12.30
C VAL A 38 -4.03 -8.74 -10.83
N ARG A 39 -5.09 -9.17 -10.15
CA ARG A 39 -5.01 -9.60 -8.75
C ARG A 39 -4.01 -10.72 -8.57
N LYS A 40 -4.03 -11.74 -9.43
CA LYS A 40 -3.10 -12.87 -9.34
C LYS A 40 -1.65 -12.41 -9.49
N ASP A 41 -1.40 -11.51 -10.45
CA ASP A 41 -0.07 -10.96 -10.67
C ASP A 41 0.41 -10.15 -9.46
N LEU A 42 -0.47 -9.34 -8.89
CA LEU A 42 -0.16 -8.53 -7.70
C LEU A 42 0.02 -9.39 -6.45
N ASP A 43 -0.81 -10.41 -6.26
CA ASP A 43 -0.66 -11.35 -5.14
C ASP A 43 0.70 -12.05 -5.19
N SER A 44 1.12 -12.49 -6.38
CA SER A 44 2.43 -13.09 -6.56
C SER A 44 3.57 -12.12 -6.24
N LEU A 45 3.48 -10.90 -6.75
CA LEU A 45 4.47 -9.85 -6.47
C LEU A 45 4.55 -9.53 -4.98
N CYS A 46 3.40 -9.34 -4.33
CA CYS A 46 3.34 -8.97 -2.92
C CYS A 46 3.79 -10.11 -2.00
N SER A 47 3.46 -11.36 -2.31
CA SER A 47 3.89 -12.50 -1.53
C SER A 47 5.41 -12.72 -1.58
N ASN A 48 6.06 -12.22 -2.62
CA ASN A 48 7.52 -12.28 -2.75
C ASN A 48 8.22 -11.04 -2.17
N THR A 49 7.48 -10.08 -1.64
CA THR A 49 8.04 -8.88 -1.03
C THR A 49 8.18 -9.09 0.47
N ALA A 50 9.41 -9.09 0.96
CA ALA A 50 9.69 -9.32 2.38
C ALA A 50 9.11 -8.21 3.25
N ASN A 51 8.50 -8.60 4.36
CA ASN A 51 7.98 -7.72 5.41
C ASN A 51 6.84 -6.78 4.97
N LEU A 52 6.28 -7.00 3.81
CA LEU A 52 5.14 -6.22 3.36
C LEU A 52 3.93 -6.51 4.26
N ASN A 53 3.31 -5.46 4.77
CA ASN A 53 2.09 -5.58 5.56
C ASN A 53 0.86 -5.51 4.65
N VAL A 54 0.70 -4.40 3.92
CA VAL A 54 -0.43 -4.18 3.03
C VAL A 54 0.07 -3.53 1.74
N ALA A 55 -0.51 -3.93 0.62
CA ALA A 55 -0.46 -3.15 -0.62
C ALA A 55 -1.89 -2.99 -1.12
N LEU A 56 -2.23 -1.79 -1.58
CA LEU A 56 -3.55 -1.51 -2.12
C LEU A 56 -3.47 -0.57 -3.31
N ILE A 57 -4.51 -0.65 -4.14
CA ILE A 57 -4.71 0.25 -5.27
C ILE A 57 -6.13 0.80 -5.15
N CYS A 58 -6.24 2.13 -5.20
CA CYS A 58 -7.53 2.81 -5.24
C CYS A 58 -7.64 3.67 -6.48
N ASP A 59 -8.88 3.89 -6.94
CA ASP A 59 -9.13 4.88 -7.97
C ASP A 59 -9.14 6.30 -7.36
N LYS A 60 -9.37 7.30 -8.20
CA LYS A 60 -9.38 8.71 -7.77
C LYS A 60 -10.50 9.04 -6.79
N ASN A 61 -11.51 8.21 -6.67
CA ASN A 61 -12.63 8.38 -5.74
C ASN A 61 -12.43 7.58 -4.45
N GLY A 62 -11.29 6.89 -4.31
CA GLY A 62 -10.96 6.10 -3.12
C GLY A 62 -11.52 4.69 -3.14
N LEU A 63 -12.12 4.23 -4.25
CA LEU A 63 -12.62 2.88 -4.37
C LEU A 63 -11.45 1.91 -4.52
N ARG A 64 -11.40 0.89 -3.68
CA ARG A 64 -10.33 -0.12 -3.71
C ARG A 64 -10.52 -1.08 -4.87
N PHE A 65 -9.53 -1.12 -5.75
CA PHE A 65 -9.46 -2.09 -6.87
C PHE A 65 -8.61 -3.29 -6.51
N TYR A 66 -7.68 -3.12 -5.58
CA TYR A 66 -6.84 -4.19 -5.08
C TYR A 66 -6.49 -3.94 -3.62
N HIS A 67 -6.41 -5.01 -2.85
CA HIS A 67 -5.91 -5.01 -1.48
C HIS A 67 -5.36 -6.39 -1.17
N THR A 68 -4.24 -6.46 -0.46
CA THR A 68 -3.67 -7.76 -0.05
C THR A 68 -4.62 -8.55 0.86
N ASP A 69 -5.51 -7.87 1.58
CA ASP A 69 -6.65 -8.52 2.23
C ASP A 69 -7.86 -8.49 1.29
N ARG A 70 -8.23 -9.64 0.77
CA ARG A 70 -9.29 -9.79 -0.24
C ARG A 70 -10.65 -9.27 0.19
N ASN A 71 -10.93 -9.26 1.49
CA ASN A 71 -12.25 -8.89 2.00
C ASN A 71 -12.54 -7.40 1.89
N THR A 72 -11.53 -6.58 1.56
CA THR A 72 -11.67 -5.12 1.52
C THR A 72 -11.79 -4.54 0.12
N THR A 73 -11.66 -5.36 -0.93
CA THR A 73 -11.81 -4.91 -2.31
C THR A 73 -13.24 -4.41 -2.54
N GLY A 74 -13.37 -3.29 -3.21
CA GLY A 74 -14.67 -2.65 -3.45
C GLY A 74 -15.11 -1.68 -2.36
N GLU A 75 -14.39 -1.60 -1.26
CA GLU A 75 -14.66 -0.61 -0.21
C GLU A 75 -14.02 0.73 -0.54
N THR A 76 -14.56 1.80 0.03
CA THR A 76 -14.02 3.15 -0.13
C THR A 76 -13.04 3.46 1.00
N VAL A 77 -11.89 4.05 0.66
CA VAL A 77 -10.87 4.47 1.61
C VAL A 77 -10.89 5.98 1.76
N THR A 78 -10.94 6.46 3.00
CA THR A 78 -10.98 7.90 3.31
C THR A 78 -10.11 8.24 4.52
N ASP A 79 -8.92 7.65 4.60
CA ASP A 79 -8.03 7.85 5.76
C ASP A 79 -7.35 9.22 5.77
N GLY A 80 -7.31 9.91 4.64
CA GLY A 80 -6.72 11.24 4.52
C GLY A 80 -5.27 11.25 4.05
N ASP A 81 -4.49 10.22 4.33
CA ASP A 81 -3.09 10.11 3.93
C ASP A 81 -2.92 10.16 2.40
N GLU A 82 -3.92 9.70 1.66
CA GLU A 82 -3.91 9.58 0.20
C GLU A 82 -4.14 10.89 -0.53
N ALA A 83 -4.57 11.94 0.18
CA ALA A 83 -4.99 13.18 -0.46
C ALA A 83 -3.90 13.80 -1.34
N ALA A 84 -2.65 13.79 -0.89
CA ALA A 84 -1.53 14.34 -1.66
C ALA A 84 -1.28 13.53 -2.93
N ALA A 85 -1.38 12.19 -2.87
CA ALA A 85 -1.22 11.33 -4.04
C ALA A 85 -2.30 11.62 -5.08
N LEU A 86 -3.54 11.78 -4.65
CA LEU A 86 -4.66 12.12 -5.54
C LEU A 86 -4.54 13.53 -6.12
N ALA A 87 -3.83 14.43 -5.44
CA ALA A 87 -3.52 15.76 -5.94
C ALA A 87 -2.31 15.78 -6.88
N GLY A 88 -1.66 14.64 -7.12
CA GLY A 88 -0.54 14.52 -8.04
C GLY A 88 0.81 14.89 -7.44
N SER A 89 0.96 14.83 -6.12
CA SER A 89 2.25 15.09 -5.48
C SER A 89 3.29 14.05 -5.91
N PRO A 90 4.60 14.37 -5.80
CA PRO A 90 5.65 13.36 -5.92
C PRO A 90 5.46 12.24 -4.89
N PRO A 91 6.04 11.06 -5.12
CA PRO A 91 5.95 9.96 -4.16
C PRO A 91 6.39 10.38 -2.76
N TYR A 92 5.70 9.87 -1.74
CA TYR A 92 5.98 10.25 -0.36
C TYR A 92 5.70 9.10 0.60
N ILE A 93 6.17 9.25 1.84
CA ILE A 93 5.96 8.30 2.91
C ILE A 93 5.25 9.00 4.06
N THR A 94 4.24 8.33 4.62
CA THR A 94 3.61 8.73 5.88
C THR A 94 3.93 7.70 6.97
N ILE A 95 3.76 8.11 8.22
CA ILE A 95 3.93 7.24 9.37
C ILE A 95 2.61 7.16 10.09
N GLY A 96 2.10 5.92 10.23
CA GLY A 96 0.88 5.64 10.96
C GLY A 96 1.20 4.96 12.29
N TYR A 97 0.49 5.33 13.34
CA TYR A 97 0.64 4.74 14.66
C TYR A 97 -0.56 3.83 14.93
N GLY A 98 -0.30 2.57 15.15
CA GLY A 98 -1.34 1.58 15.41
C GLY A 98 -1.04 0.71 16.60
N SER A 99 -2.02 -0.10 17.00
CA SER A 99 -1.91 -1.00 18.15
C SER A 99 -0.82 -2.07 17.97
N LEU A 100 -0.48 -2.43 16.73
CA LEU A 100 0.55 -3.42 16.43
C LEU A 100 1.93 -2.80 16.15
N GLY A 101 2.06 -1.50 16.29
CA GLY A 101 3.33 -0.79 16.09
C GLY A 101 3.22 0.37 15.13
N THR A 102 4.36 0.94 14.80
CA THR A 102 4.47 2.05 13.85
C THR A 102 4.53 1.50 12.44
N GLN A 103 3.71 2.06 11.55
CA GLN A 103 3.62 1.63 10.16
C GLN A 103 4.13 2.74 9.25
N ARG A 104 4.97 2.36 8.29
CA ARG A 104 5.33 3.25 7.18
C ARG A 104 4.48 2.92 5.98
N ARG A 105 3.97 3.96 5.33
CA ARG A 105 3.12 3.85 4.15
C ARG A 105 3.74 4.66 3.02
N ALA A 106 4.08 3.98 1.93
CA ALA A 106 4.59 4.64 0.72
C ALA A 106 3.44 4.83 -0.25
N PHE A 107 3.29 6.05 -0.74
CA PHE A 107 2.24 6.43 -1.69
C PHE A 107 2.83 6.78 -3.04
N HIS A 108 2.16 6.39 -4.09
CA HIS A 108 2.53 6.74 -5.46
C HIS A 108 1.27 6.94 -6.30
N SER A 109 1.19 8.09 -6.96
CA SER A 109 0.09 8.39 -7.88
C SER A 109 0.12 7.47 -9.08
N ILE A 110 -1.04 7.13 -9.61
CA ILE A 110 -1.18 6.41 -10.87
C ILE A 110 -1.71 7.40 -11.90
N GLN A 111 -1.00 7.49 -13.03
CA GLN A 111 -1.34 8.41 -14.11
C GLN A 111 -1.67 7.63 -15.38
N ASP A 112 -2.60 8.17 -16.17
CA ASP A 112 -2.83 7.68 -17.52
C ASP A 112 -1.80 8.27 -18.50
N ASP A 113 -1.93 7.94 -19.80
CA ASP A 113 -1.00 8.39 -20.82
C ASP A 113 -0.99 9.90 -21.01
N SER A 114 -2.07 10.59 -20.59
CA SER A 114 -2.15 12.06 -20.64
C SER A 114 -1.56 12.75 -19.43
N GLY A 115 -1.14 11.98 -18.43
CA GLY A 115 -0.66 12.52 -17.16
C GLY A 115 -1.75 12.81 -16.14
N ALA A 116 -3.01 12.48 -16.45
CA ALA A 116 -4.10 12.66 -15.50
C ALA A 116 -4.02 11.61 -14.37
N ILE A 117 -4.27 12.05 -13.14
CA ILE A 117 -4.27 11.15 -11.99
C ILE A 117 -5.55 10.31 -12.01
N ILE A 118 -5.41 9.00 -12.05
CA ILE A 118 -6.54 8.06 -12.09
C ILE A 118 -6.64 7.22 -10.81
N GLY A 119 -5.67 7.32 -9.92
CA GLY A 119 -5.68 6.58 -8.67
C GLY A 119 -4.35 6.67 -7.96
N TYR A 120 -4.13 5.77 -6.99
CA TYR A 120 -2.87 5.70 -6.26
C TYR A 120 -2.60 4.28 -5.78
N VAL A 121 -1.33 4.03 -5.48
CA VAL A 121 -0.84 2.83 -4.81
C VAL A 121 -0.37 3.20 -3.42
N MET A 122 -0.67 2.37 -2.44
CA MET A 122 -0.06 2.43 -1.11
C MET A 122 0.55 1.07 -0.78
N ALA A 123 1.78 1.10 -0.30
CA ALA A 123 2.46 -0.09 0.23
C ALA A 123 2.96 0.21 1.63
N SER A 124 2.78 -0.70 2.57
CA SER A 124 3.11 -0.46 3.97
C SER A 124 3.91 -1.59 4.61
N VAL A 125 4.74 -1.21 5.57
CA VAL A 125 5.49 -2.12 6.43
C VAL A 125 5.43 -1.61 7.86
N PHE A 126 5.56 -2.51 8.83
CA PHE A 126 5.81 -2.10 10.21
C PHE A 126 7.27 -1.67 10.36
N THR A 127 7.51 -0.55 11.02
CA THR A 127 8.86 0.00 11.22
C THR A 127 9.46 -0.36 12.57
N ALA A 128 8.61 -0.68 13.54
CA ALA A 128 9.08 -1.08 14.86
C ALA A 128 9.36 -2.58 14.85
N HIS A 129 10.62 -2.94 15.13
CA HIS A 129 10.98 -4.34 15.34
C HIS A 129 10.56 -4.72 16.76
N LEU A 130 9.31 -5.12 16.92
CA LEU A 130 8.87 -5.68 18.19
C LEU A 130 9.57 -7.04 18.39
N SER A 131 10.14 -7.25 19.58
CA SER A 131 10.62 -8.57 19.95
C SER A 131 9.44 -9.54 19.99
N ASP A 132 9.70 -10.85 19.92
CA ASP A 132 8.63 -11.83 19.96
C ASP A 132 7.80 -11.72 21.24
N SER A 133 8.45 -11.42 22.39
CA SER A 133 7.75 -11.20 23.64
C SER A 133 6.86 -9.95 23.60
N GLN A 134 7.34 -8.86 22.98
CA GLN A 134 6.54 -7.65 22.82
C GLN A 134 5.33 -7.89 21.92
N LYS A 135 5.50 -8.62 20.83
CA LYS A 135 4.39 -8.99 19.94
C LYS A 135 3.36 -9.83 20.67
N SER A 136 3.80 -10.79 21.50
CA SER A 136 2.92 -11.65 22.28
C SER A 136 2.13 -10.85 23.31
N ILE A 137 2.78 -9.91 23.99
CA ILE A 137 2.12 -9.03 24.96
C ILE A 137 1.08 -8.16 24.28
N MET A 138 1.41 -7.57 23.14
CA MET A 138 0.46 -6.72 22.39
C MET A 138 -0.73 -7.53 21.88
N ALA A 139 -0.50 -8.74 21.37
CA ALA A 139 -1.56 -9.62 20.91
C ALA A 139 -2.50 -10.00 22.06
N LEU A 140 -1.95 -10.31 23.25
CA LEU A 140 -2.72 -10.60 24.43
C LEU A 140 -3.55 -9.38 24.88
N TYR A 141 -2.95 -8.20 24.88
CA TYR A 141 -3.63 -6.96 25.23
C TYR A 141 -4.81 -6.69 24.32
N LEU A 142 -4.64 -6.83 23.02
CA LEU A 142 -5.71 -6.65 22.03
C LEU A 142 -6.84 -7.66 22.23
N THR A 143 -6.50 -8.90 22.58
CA THR A 143 -7.49 -9.94 22.87
C THR A 143 -8.34 -9.59 24.09
N VAL A 144 -7.71 -9.03 25.12
CA VAL A 144 -8.41 -8.62 26.34
C VAL A 144 -9.34 -7.42 26.09
N LEU A 145 -8.94 -6.50 25.19
CA LEU A 145 -9.73 -5.31 24.87
C LEU A 145 -10.84 -5.59 23.86
N ALA A 146 -10.77 -6.69 23.15
CA ALA A 146 -11.81 -7.10 22.23
C ALA A 146 -12.96 -7.72 23.00
#